data_eb2a1d54702f5953b56b9c38d1a20cca
#
_entry.id   eb2a1d54702f5953b56b9c38d1a20cca
#
_cell.length_a   1.000
_cell.length_b   1.000
_cell.length_c   1.000
_cell.angle_alpha   90.00
_cell.angle_beta   90.00
_cell.angle_gamma   90.00
#
_symmetry.space_group_name_H-M   'P 1'
#
loop_
_entity.id
_entity.type
_entity.pdbx_description
1 polymer ?
#
loop_
_entity_poly.entity_id
_entity_poly.type
_entity_poly.pdbx_seq_one_letter_code
_entity_poly.pdbx_strand_id
1 'polypeptide(L)'
;MSETLKAVDIFTDGACSGNPGPGGWAAILRYGQHELEISGSMPQTTNNRMEVFAVISALGKLKTRCQVSVYSDSSYLVNAFNEHWLDNWQRRSWKTADGKSVENQDLWRLLLLTINKKGHIVSFHKVKGHSDHPENNRCDALARAAIQQYLSRNPDLGDPNQLNIQHS
;
A
#
# COMPACT_ATOMS: atom_id res chain seq x y z
N MET A 1 2.57 -2.64 -34.59
CA MET A 1 3.69 -2.04 -33.84
C MET A 1 3.51 -2.27 -32.35
N SER A 2 4.55 -2.78 -31.73
CA SER A 2 4.51 -2.94 -30.28
C SER A 2 4.65 -1.57 -29.61
N GLU A 3 3.72 -1.27 -28.75
CA GLU A 3 3.79 -0.05 -27.93
C GLU A 3 4.86 -0.21 -26.86
N THR A 4 5.79 0.74 -26.78
CA THR A 4 6.78 0.73 -25.72
C THR A 4 6.16 1.38 -24.47
N LEU A 5 5.96 0.57 -23.43
CA LEU A 5 5.38 1.06 -22.18
C LEU A 5 6.43 1.80 -21.37
N LYS A 6 6.02 2.86 -20.70
CA LYS A 6 6.87 3.54 -19.72
C LYS A 6 7.15 2.61 -18.55
N ALA A 7 8.42 2.49 -18.20
CA ALA A 7 8.84 1.71 -17.04
C ALA A 7 8.84 2.62 -15.80
N VAL A 8 8.03 2.29 -14.83
CA VAL A 8 7.89 3.08 -13.61
C VAL A 8 8.24 2.21 -12.41
N ASP A 9 9.11 2.73 -11.55
CA ASP A 9 9.38 2.11 -10.26
C ASP A 9 8.54 2.78 -9.19
N ILE A 10 7.88 1.98 -8.37
CA ILE A 10 7.06 2.47 -7.25
C ILE A 10 7.59 1.84 -5.97
N PHE A 11 7.94 2.70 -5.02
CA PHE A 11 8.37 2.31 -3.68
C PHE A 11 7.25 2.68 -2.72
N THR A 12 6.86 1.77 -1.84
CA THR A 12 5.70 1.99 -0.96
C THR A 12 6.00 1.56 0.47
N ASP A 13 5.31 2.18 1.41
CA ASP A 13 5.29 1.75 2.80
C ASP A 13 3.98 2.14 3.46
N GLY A 14 3.64 1.41 4.50
CA GLY A 14 2.49 1.67 5.33
C GLY A 14 2.84 1.50 6.80
N ALA A 15 2.24 2.30 7.65
CA ALA A 15 2.47 2.27 9.08
C ALA A 15 1.16 2.52 9.82
N CYS A 16 1.11 2.10 11.08
CA CYS A 16 -0.07 2.28 11.91
C CYS A 16 0.35 2.49 13.35
N SER A 17 -0.25 3.49 14.00
CA SER A 17 -0.03 3.78 15.41
C SER A 17 -1.07 2.99 16.21
N GLY A 18 -0.65 1.85 16.80
CA GLY A 18 -1.58 0.85 17.28
C GLY A 18 -2.17 0.11 16.07
N ASN A 19 -2.44 -1.12 16.11
CA ASN A 19 -2.90 -1.91 14.96
C ASN A 19 -4.15 -2.71 15.35
N PRO A 20 -5.39 -2.16 15.23
CA PRO A 20 -5.78 -0.95 14.48
C PRO A 20 -5.52 0.36 15.20
N GLY A 21 -5.57 1.45 14.43
CA GLY A 21 -5.40 2.80 14.92
C GLY A 21 -5.16 3.78 13.78
N PRO A 22 -4.74 5.03 14.07
CA PRO A 22 -4.37 5.97 13.02
C PRO A 22 -3.20 5.44 12.22
N GLY A 23 -3.30 5.52 10.91
CA GLY A 23 -2.28 5.01 10.01
C GLY A 23 -1.83 6.01 8.99
N GLY A 24 -0.67 5.74 8.40
CA GLY A 24 -0.12 6.50 7.31
C GLY A 24 0.40 5.60 6.21
N TRP A 25 0.48 6.15 5.02
CA TRP A 25 1.00 5.47 3.85
C TRP A 25 1.83 6.44 3.04
N ALA A 26 2.75 5.91 2.27
CA ALA A 26 3.58 6.73 1.39
C ALA A 26 4.00 5.94 0.17
N ALA A 27 4.24 6.66 -0.91
CA ALA A 27 4.78 6.08 -2.13
C ALA A 27 5.71 7.08 -2.83
N ILE A 28 6.71 6.54 -3.48
CA ILE A 28 7.60 7.29 -4.37
C ILE A 28 7.48 6.65 -5.75
N LEU A 29 7.11 7.44 -6.74
CA LEU A 29 7.02 6.99 -8.12
C LEU A 29 8.20 7.57 -8.88
N ARG A 30 8.92 6.72 -9.60
CA ARG A 30 10.10 7.15 -10.37
C ARG A 30 9.97 6.72 -11.82
N TYR A 31 10.11 7.69 -12.71
CA TYR A 31 10.19 7.46 -14.15
C TYR A 31 11.37 8.26 -14.69
N GLY A 32 12.42 7.55 -15.13
CA GLY A 32 13.65 8.21 -15.55
C GLY A 32 14.25 9.05 -14.43
N GLN A 33 14.39 10.34 -14.66
CA GLN A 33 14.87 11.29 -13.65
C GLN A 33 13.71 11.99 -12.91
N HIS A 34 12.48 11.70 -13.28
CA HIS A 34 11.32 12.29 -12.64
C HIS A 34 10.91 11.47 -11.43
N GLU A 35 10.57 12.14 -10.35
CA GLU A 35 10.19 11.49 -9.10
C GLU A 35 9.02 12.23 -8.48
N LEU A 36 8.05 11.48 -7.99
CA LEU A 36 6.88 12.02 -7.29
C LEU A 36 6.74 11.32 -5.95
N GLU A 37 6.66 12.11 -4.87
CA GLU A 37 6.35 11.61 -3.54
C GLU A 37 4.88 11.88 -3.23
N ILE A 38 4.19 10.87 -2.70
CA ILE A 38 2.82 11.03 -2.20
C ILE A 38 2.71 10.34 -0.85
N SER A 39 1.87 10.89 0.01
CA SER A 39 1.61 10.31 1.33
C SER A 39 0.25 10.76 1.84
N GLY A 40 -0.25 10.06 2.84
CA GLY A 40 -1.51 10.40 3.47
C GLY A 40 -1.73 9.62 4.74
N SER A 41 -2.84 9.91 5.42
CA SER A 41 -3.20 9.26 6.67
C SER A 41 -4.65 8.81 6.66
N MET A 42 -4.96 7.87 7.55
CA MET A 42 -6.32 7.41 7.82
C MET A 42 -6.56 7.35 9.32
N PRO A 43 -7.77 7.74 9.78
CA PRO A 43 -8.03 7.82 11.23
C PRO A 43 -8.07 6.48 11.93
N GLN A 44 -8.54 5.41 11.24
CA GLN A 44 -8.66 4.09 11.82
C GLN A 44 -8.37 3.05 10.75
N THR A 45 -7.26 2.32 10.89
CA THR A 45 -6.79 1.38 9.88
C THR A 45 -5.83 0.35 10.48
N THR A 46 -5.17 -0.42 9.62
CA THR A 46 -4.16 -1.40 10.02
C THR A 46 -2.92 -1.25 9.13
N ASN A 47 -1.80 -1.84 9.57
CA ASN A 47 -0.59 -1.88 8.75
C ASN A 47 -0.86 -2.49 7.37
N ASN A 48 -1.53 -3.64 7.33
CA ASN A 48 -1.79 -4.33 6.06
C ASN A 48 -2.63 -3.49 5.11
N ARG A 49 -3.65 -2.80 5.64
CA ARG A 49 -4.47 -1.91 4.82
C ARG A 49 -3.65 -0.75 4.24
N MET A 50 -2.76 -0.17 5.04
CA MET A 50 -1.92 0.94 4.59
C MET A 50 -0.92 0.49 3.52
N GLU A 51 -0.37 -0.70 3.65
CA GLU A 51 0.53 -1.27 2.63
C GLU A 51 -0.17 -1.42 1.28
N VAL A 52 -1.38 -1.94 1.27
CA VAL A 52 -2.17 -2.10 0.04
C VAL A 52 -2.60 -0.73 -0.51
N PHE A 53 -3.06 0.16 0.36
CA PHE A 53 -3.56 1.46 -0.04
C PHE A 53 -2.47 2.34 -0.67
N ALA A 54 -1.24 2.22 -0.21
CA ALA A 54 -0.10 2.94 -0.79
C ALA A 54 0.07 2.60 -2.29
N VAL A 55 -0.04 1.33 -2.64
CA VAL A 55 0.06 0.88 -4.03
C VAL A 55 -1.11 1.39 -4.86
N ILE A 56 -2.34 1.29 -4.32
CA ILE A 56 -3.53 1.79 -5.01
C ILE A 56 -3.36 3.28 -5.32
N SER A 57 -2.92 4.06 -4.33
CA SER A 57 -2.74 5.50 -4.48
C SER A 57 -1.67 5.85 -5.52
N ALA A 58 -0.57 5.10 -5.51
CA ALA A 58 0.51 5.31 -6.47
C ALA A 58 0.06 4.99 -7.89
N LEU A 59 -0.56 3.84 -8.10
CA LEU A 59 -1.05 3.45 -9.42
C LEU A 59 -2.09 4.44 -9.95
N GLY A 60 -2.89 5.02 -9.05
CA GLY A 60 -3.88 6.04 -9.43
C GLY A 60 -3.27 7.31 -9.99
N LYS A 61 -1.99 7.57 -9.77
CA LYS A 61 -1.29 8.73 -10.33
C LYS A 61 -0.84 8.51 -11.78
N LEU A 62 -0.81 7.28 -12.24
CA LEU A 62 -0.37 6.96 -13.60
C LEU A 62 -1.52 7.20 -14.57
N LYS A 63 -1.28 8.02 -15.59
CA LYS A 63 -2.32 8.44 -16.54
C LYS A 63 -2.42 7.53 -17.76
N THR A 64 -1.37 6.79 -18.05
CA THR A 64 -1.30 5.89 -19.21
C THR A 64 -0.87 4.51 -18.76
N ARG A 65 -1.05 3.52 -19.63
CA ARG A 65 -0.60 2.17 -19.40
C ARG A 65 0.92 2.15 -19.19
N CYS A 66 1.36 1.55 -18.10
CA CYS A 66 2.79 1.49 -17.73
C CYS A 66 3.20 0.07 -17.38
N GLN A 67 4.49 -0.20 -17.51
CA GLN A 67 5.11 -1.37 -16.90
C GLN A 67 5.65 -0.92 -15.54
N VAL A 68 5.11 -1.50 -14.47
CA VAL A 68 5.33 -1.03 -13.11
C VAL A 68 6.05 -2.09 -12.29
N SER A 69 7.10 -1.68 -11.60
CA SER A 69 7.76 -2.51 -10.59
C SER A 69 7.49 -1.90 -9.23
N VAL A 70 6.83 -2.65 -8.34
CA VAL A 70 6.51 -2.21 -6.99
C VAL A 70 7.49 -2.86 -6.01
N TYR A 71 8.11 -2.05 -5.17
CA TYR A 71 9.07 -2.48 -4.15
C TYR A 71 8.49 -2.22 -2.77
N SER A 72 8.32 -3.28 -1.98
CA SER A 72 7.71 -3.21 -0.66
C SER A 72 8.37 -4.22 0.28
N ASP A 73 8.45 -3.86 1.56
CA ASP A 73 8.90 -4.80 2.61
C ASP A 73 7.75 -5.64 3.17
N SER A 74 6.53 -5.42 2.72
CA SER A 74 5.36 -6.16 3.18
C SER A 74 5.26 -7.52 2.51
N SER A 75 5.48 -8.59 3.26
CA SER A 75 5.25 -9.94 2.77
C SER A 75 3.79 -10.18 2.41
N TYR A 76 2.88 -9.60 3.19
CA TYR A 76 1.43 -9.68 2.94
C TYR A 76 1.08 -9.19 1.54
N LEU A 77 1.58 -8.02 1.17
CA LEU A 77 1.32 -7.43 -0.15
C LEU A 77 1.99 -8.24 -1.27
N VAL A 78 3.29 -8.50 -1.12
CA VAL A 78 4.08 -9.12 -2.18
C VAL A 78 3.63 -10.55 -2.44
N ASN A 79 3.39 -11.33 -1.38
CA ASN A 79 3.00 -12.72 -1.52
C ASN A 79 1.60 -12.89 -2.10
N ALA A 80 0.69 -11.92 -1.86
CA ALA A 80 -0.64 -11.97 -2.44
C ALA A 80 -0.59 -12.10 -3.97
N PHE A 81 0.39 -11.46 -4.59
CA PHE A 81 0.62 -11.55 -6.03
C PHE A 81 1.53 -12.72 -6.40
N ASN A 82 2.67 -12.84 -5.73
CA ASN A 82 3.72 -13.79 -6.13
C ASN A 82 3.36 -15.24 -5.79
N GLU A 83 2.50 -15.47 -4.81
CA GLU A 83 2.02 -16.80 -4.43
C GLU A 83 0.59 -17.07 -4.88
N HIS A 84 0.06 -16.25 -5.76
CA HIS A 84 -1.26 -16.42 -6.41
C HIS A 84 -2.43 -16.44 -5.43
N TRP A 85 -2.32 -15.77 -4.28
CA TRP A 85 -3.44 -15.66 -3.33
C TRP A 85 -4.64 -14.98 -3.97
N LEU A 86 -4.40 -13.91 -4.74
CA LEU A 86 -5.46 -13.15 -5.40
C LEU A 86 -6.21 -13.99 -6.42
N ASP A 87 -5.49 -14.81 -7.20
CA ASP A 87 -6.11 -15.71 -8.17
C ASP A 87 -7.01 -16.72 -7.45
N ASN A 88 -6.54 -17.28 -6.34
CA ASN A 88 -7.29 -18.25 -5.56
C ASN A 88 -8.52 -17.63 -4.92
N TRP A 89 -8.38 -16.41 -4.38
CA TRP A 89 -9.51 -15.70 -3.77
C TRP A 89 -10.58 -15.38 -4.80
N GLN A 90 -10.21 -14.94 -5.98
CA GLN A 90 -11.16 -14.67 -7.05
C GLN A 90 -11.92 -15.93 -7.46
N ARG A 91 -11.22 -17.06 -7.59
CA ARG A 91 -11.85 -18.34 -7.93
C ARG A 91 -12.82 -18.84 -6.86
N ARG A 92 -12.59 -18.48 -5.61
CA ARG A 92 -13.42 -18.86 -4.45
C ARG A 92 -14.43 -17.81 -4.07
N SER A 93 -14.71 -16.86 -4.95
CA SER A 93 -15.65 -15.76 -4.70
C SER A 93 -15.29 -14.96 -3.44
N TRP A 94 -13.98 -14.70 -3.27
CA TRP A 94 -13.40 -13.93 -2.15
C TRP A 94 -13.68 -14.57 -0.79
N LYS A 95 -13.59 -15.88 -0.76
CA LYS A 95 -13.70 -16.65 0.49
C LYS A 95 -12.42 -17.45 0.72
N THR A 96 -12.07 -17.59 1.99
CA THR A 96 -10.95 -18.43 2.39
C THR A 96 -11.33 -19.91 2.29
N ALA A 97 -10.37 -20.82 2.50
CA ALA A 97 -10.61 -22.24 2.42
C ALA A 97 -11.67 -22.73 3.43
N ASP A 98 -11.79 -22.05 4.58
CA ASP A 98 -12.77 -22.35 5.62
C ASP A 98 -14.10 -21.60 5.45
N GLY A 99 -14.31 -20.95 4.30
CA GLY A 99 -15.58 -20.31 3.95
C GLY A 99 -15.78 -18.90 4.50
N LYS A 100 -14.78 -18.32 5.15
CA LYS A 100 -14.85 -16.94 5.66
C LYS A 100 -14.51 -15.94 4.57
N SER A 101 -15.05 -14.73 4.67
CA SER A 101 -14.68 -13.65 3.76
C SER A 101 -13.19 -13.31 3.87
N VAL A 102 -12.55 -13.07 2.72
CA VAL A 102 -11.15 -12.67 2.68
C VAL A 102 -11.00 -11.31 3.37
N GLU A 103 -10.03 -11.21 4.29
CA GLU A 103 -9.75 -9.97 5.01
C GLU A 103 -9.24 -8.90 4.03
N ASN A 104 -9.69 -7.66 4.22
CA ASN A 104 -9.32 -6.52 3.38
C ASN A 104 -9.75 -6.68 1.92
N GLN A 105 -10.79 -7.46 1.68
CA GLN A 105 -11.31 -7.74 0.35
C GLN A 105 -11.61 -6.46 -0.44
N ASP A 106 -12.12 -5.43 0.21
CA ASP A 106 -12.43 -4.14 -0.39
C ASP A 106 -11.18 -3.53 -1.06
N LEU A 107 -10.05 -3.54 -0.36
CA LEU A 107 -8.80 -2.98 -0.88
C LEU A 107 -8.18 -3.85 -1.97
N TRP A 108 -8.22 -5.17 -1.79
CA TRP A 108 -7.70 -6.08 -2.82
C TRP A 108 -8.47 -5.94 -4.13
N ARG A 109 -9.79 -5.83 -4.06
CA ARG A 109 -10.62 -5.62 -5.25
C ARG A 109 -10.33 -4.27 -5.90
N LEU A 110 -10.16 -3.24 -5.09
CA LEU A 110 -9.83 -1.90 -5.60
C LEU A 110 -8.45 -1.89 -6.27
N LEU A 111 -7.48 -2.59 -5.70
CA LEU A 111 -6.15 -2.70 -6.29
C LEU A 111 -6.20 -3.38 -7.67
N LEU A 112 -6.91 -4.51 -7.77
CA LEU A 112 -7.07 -5.21 -9.05
C LEU A 112 -7.79 -4.33 -10.08
N LEU A 113 -8.83 -3.62 -9.67
CA LEU A 113 -9.54 -2.70 -10.54
C LEU A 113 -8.62 -1.58 -11.04
N THR A 114 -7.80 -1.03 -10.15
CA THR A 114 -6.85 0.04 -10.48
C THR A 114 -5.80 -0.43 -11.49
N ILE A 115 -5.29 -1.65 -11.29
CA ILE A 115 -4.34 -2.25 -12.24
C ILE A 115 -5.00 -2.45 -13.60
N ASN A 116 -6.19 -3.01 -13.63
CA ASN A 116 -6.86 -3.41 -14.87
C ASN A 116 -7.46 -2.25 -15.63
N LYS A 117 -7.85 -1.18 -14.95
CA LYS A 117 -8.50 -0.03 -15.58
C LYS A 117 -7.67 0.56 -16.72
N LYS A 118 -6.36 0.64 -16.54
CA LYS A 118 -5.45 1.12 -17.58
C LYS A 118 -4.60 0.01 -18.20
N GLY A 119 -4.76 -1.22 -17.73
CA GLY A 119 -4.03 -2.35 -18.25
C GLY A 119 -2.56 -2.37 -17.85
N HIS A 120 -2.21 -1.83 -16.70
CA HIS A 120 -0.83 -1.85 -16.24
C HIS A 120 -0.28 -3.26 -16.12
N ILE A 121 0.99 -3.44 -16.46
CA ILE A 121 1.72 -4.67 -16.21
C ILE A 121 2.53 -4.42 -14.93
N VAL A 122 2.14 -5.10 -13.84
CA VAL A 122 2.71 -4.82 -12.51
C VAL A 122 3.42 -6.05 -11.98
N SER A 123 4.65 -5.87 -11.52
CA SER A 123 5.41 -6.89 -10.80
C SER A 123 5.69 -6.40 -9.37
N PHE A 124 5.75 -7.34 -8.43
CA PHE A 124 5.96 -7.04 -7.01
C PHE A 124 7.27 -7.65 -6.55
N HIS A 125 8.08 -6.84 -5.86
CA HIS A 125 9.41 -7.21 -5.39
C HIS A 125 9.52 -6.96 -3.90
N LYS A 126 9.89 -7.97 -3.14
CA LYS A 126 10.13 -7.85 -1.72
C LYS A 126 11.49 -7.20 -1.46
N VAL A 127 11.53 -6.18 -0.63
CA VAL A 127 12.77 -5.58 -0.16
C VAL A 127 12.93 -5.88 1.32
N LYS A 128 14.18 -5.91 1.80
CA LYS A 128 14.45 -6.06 3.23
C LYS A 128 14.18 -4.73 3.92
N GLY A 129 13.46 -4.78 5.03
CA GLY A 129 13.19 -3.57 5.81
C GLY A 129 14.51 -2.94 6.27
N HIS A 130 14.61 -1.62 6.13
CA HIS A 130 15.63 -0.73 6.68
C HIS A 130 17.06 -0.83 6.11
N SER A 131 17.38 -1.67 5.12
CA SER A 131 18.81 -1.84 4.80
C SER A 131 19.24 -1.47 3.40
N ASP A 132 18.47 -1.77 2.35
CA ASP A 132 19.05 -1.77 1.01
C ASP A 132 18.43 -0.78 0.03
N HIS A 133 17.32 -0.14 0.40
CA HIS A 133 16.60 0.74 -0.50
C HIS A 133 16.31 2.09 0.16
N PRO A 134 17.11 3.13 -0.17
CA PRO A 134 16.88 4.48 0.38
C PRO A 134 15.46 4.98 0.14
N GLU A 135 14.87 4.63 -1.01
CA GLU A 135 13.51 5.04 -1.38
C GLU A 135 12.47 4.44 -0.43
N ASN A 136 12.63 3.17 -0.03
CA ASN A 136 11.70 2.55 0.93
C ASN A 136 11.89 3.12 2.32
N ASN A 137 13.12 3.50 2.71
CA ASN A 137 13.36 4.22 3.96
C ASN A 137 12.69 5.59 3.96
N ARG A 138 12.72 6.30 2.84
CA ARG A 138 12.00 7.57 2.69
C ARG A 138 10.49 7.38 2.81
N CYS A 139 9.95 6.31 2.22
CA CYS A 139 8.53 5.99 2.35
C CYS A 139 8.14 5.72 3.80
N ASP A 140 8.98 4.99 4.55
CA ASP A 140 8.74 4.76 5.98
C ASP A 140 8.68 6.10 6.73
N ALA A 141 9.64 6.99 6.50
CA ALA A 141 9.65 8.31 7.14
C ALA A 141 8.42 9.13 6.75
N LEU A 142 8.03 9.12 5.49
CA LEU A 142 6.86 9.85 5.01
C LEU A 142 5.56 9.32 5.60
N ALA A 143 5.42 7.99 5.71
CA ALA A 143 4.25 7.36 6.28
C ALA A 143 4.12 7.71 7.77
N ARG A 144 5.23 7.67 8.51
CA ARG A 144 5.24 8.05 9.93
C ARG A 144 4.95 9.54 10.11
N ALA A 145 5.51 10.39 9.24
CA ALA A 145 5.24 11.83 9.28
C ALA A 145 3.75 12.11 9.03
N ALA A 146 3.11 11.37 8.14
CA ALA A 146 1.68 11.49 7.88
C ALA A 146 0.85 11.18 9.12
N ILE A 147 1.24 10.15 9.89
CA ILE A 147 0.59 9.82 11.16
C ILE A 147 0.76 10.96 12.16
N GLN A 148 1.98 11.49 12.30
CA GLN A 148 2.26 12.58 13.23
C GLN A 148 1.49 13.84 12.89
N GLN A 149 1.38 14.18 11.62
CA GLN A 149 0.58 15.31 11.16
C GLN A 149 -0.90 15.11 11.48
N TYR A 150 -1.41 13.92 11.28
CA TYR A 150 -2.80 13.59 11.61
C TYR A 150 -3.03 13.76 13.13
N LEU A 151 -2.14 13.20 13.96
CA LEU A 151 -2.26 13.28 15.42
C LEU A 151 -2.15 14.72 15.93
N SER A 152 -1.30 15.55 15.31
CA SER A 152 -1.18 16.95 15.72
C SER A 152 -2.42 17.78 15.40
N ARG A 153 -3.16 17.40 14.33
CA ARG A 153 -4.45 18.03 13.98
C ARG A 153 -5.61 17.48 14.79
N ASN A 154 -5.42 16.33 15.43
CA ASN A 154 -6.43 15.62 16.21
C ASN A 154 -5.82 15.20 17.55
N PRO A 155 -5.50 16.17 18.43
CA PRO A 155 -4.70 15.89 19.64
C PRO A 155 -5.37 14.88 20.59
N ASP A 156 -6.69 14.79 20.61
CA ASP A 156 -7.41 13.82 21.45
C ASP A 156 -7.10 12.38 21.06
N LEU A 157 -6.79 12.14 19.80
CA LEU A 157 -6.46 10.80 19.31
C LEU A 157 -5.03 10.39 19.64
N GLY A 158 -4.17 11.37 19.99
CA GLY A 158 -2.81 11.13 20.44
C GLY A 158 -2.72 10.81 21.93
N ASP A 159 -3.81 10.96 22.70
CA ASP A 159 -3.86 10.64 24.11
C ASP A 159 -3.84 9.11 24.28
N PRO A 160 -2.87 8.55 25.06
CA PRO A 160 -2.83 7.12 25.32
C PRO A 160 -4.13 6.53 25.86
N ASN A 161 -4.86 7.31 26.65
CA ASN A 161 -6.15 6.88 27.19
C ASN A 161 -7.21 6.74 26.10
N GLN A 162 -7.21 7.62 25.12
CA GLN A 162 -8.11 7.56 23.99
C GLN A 162 -7.78 6.36 23.08
N LEU A 163 -6.49 6.13 22.85
CA LEU A 163 -6.05 4.99 22.04
C LEU A 163 -6.43 3.66 22.68
N ASN A 164 -6.32 3.55 24.01
CA ASN A 164 -6.70 2.34 24.74
C ASN A 164 -8.19 2.04 24.62
N ILE A 165 -9.02 3.06 24.60
CA ILE A 165 -10.47 2.89 24.43
C ILE A 165 -10.79 2.32 23.05
N GLN A 166 -10.05 2.70 22.03
CA GLN A 166 -10.26 2.25 20.66
C GLN A 166 -9.84 0.79 20.43
N HIS A 167 -9.05 0.22 21.35
CA HIS A 167 -8.57 -1.16 21.23
C HIS A 167 -9.42 -2.16 22.00
N SER A 168 -10.38 -1.71 22.76
CA SER A 168 -11.24 -2.60 23.55
C SER A 168 -12.41 -3.16 22.75
#